data_7d0ed2394f93a9d4b2f68754e82d2a40
#
_entry.id   7d0ed2394f93a9d4b2f68754e82d2a40
#
_cell.length_a   1.000
_cell.length_b   1.000
_cell.length_c   1.000
_cell.angle_alpha   90.00
_cell.angle_beta   90.00
_cell.angle_gamma   90.00
#
_symmetry.space_group_name_H-M   'P 1'
#
loop_
_entity.id
_entity.type
_entity.pdbx_description
1 polymer ?
#
loop_
_entity_poly.entity_id
_entity_poly.type
_entity_poly.pdbx_seq_one_letter_code
_entity_poly.pdbx_strand_id
1 'polypeptide(L)'
;MTDLIPSVGADSASKALGIRLRSLRVAAGLTQTEVAGDRCSKEYVSQIELGKTRPTAETIEWLAARLDVAPSFLETGVSTDVRNRLEATLARAEALSEAHRFDEAAAAFADTKDEVGSSGSIELEVRALSGEAWARMELGDVRKAISLLQRAHLAVEAPEFNDVDRADILFRLGVSRYKLASIATAVGLLDQALMLAERSELPCDLLRADILGWRSRCRRHQRDFEAAREDVERALELAQAMDDRRAIANAYYQASLVTERMGHSIASRNYAQRAKALYEELNDRRAVGRLTQNLGGLHLLLGKPSEAIEQLKAAFTIAVESDSKPDAAQALGNLGTVHLHLEEYDAADDYARRALELFEDREDYLQEIGQAHVVLGRSLMERERLDEAGECFRAADSSFERLGSISYRAGAWVALGDLASRRGDDREAARLYRNAAATLQDIRF
;
A
#
# COMPACT_ATOMS: atom_id res chain seq x y z
N MET A 1 10.48 11.99 -44.64
CA MET A 1 10.27 13.24 -43.86
C MET A 1 9.55 12.82 -42.62
N THR A 2 10.30 12.60 -41.56
CA THR A 2 9.79 12.15 -40.24
C THR A 2 9.95 13.38 -39.34
N ASP A 3 8.84 14.07 -39.11
CA ASP A 3 8.78 15.22 -38.21
C ASP A 3 9.03 14.75 -36.80
N LEU A 4 10.18 15.11 -36.24
CA LEU A 4 10.55 14.98 -34.83
C LEU A 4 9.65 15.93 -34.03
N ILE A 5 8.71 15.37 -33.27
CA ILE A 5 8.00 16.09 -32.22
C ILE A 5 9.03 16.41 -31.11
N PRO A 6 9.29 17.70 -30.80
CA PRO A 6 10.21 18.01 -29.71
C PRO A 6 9.63 17.58 -28.39
N SER A 7 10.39 16.81 -27.60
CA SER A 7 10.03 16.35 -26.28
C SER A 7 9.88 17.55 -25.31
N VAL A 8 8.72 17.76 -24.78
CA VAL A 8 8.35 18.90 -23.89
C VAL A 8 9.23 18.97 -22.62
N GLY A 9 9.85 17.90 -22.22
CA GLY A 9 10.68 17.84 -21.01
C GLY A 9 12.15 18.22 -21.20
N ALA A 10 12.73 17.93 -22.36
CA ALA A 10 14.09 18.38 -22.70
C ALA A 10 14.18 19.92 -22.73
N ASP A 11 13.06 20.57 -23.03
CA ASP A 11 12.91 22.02 -23.07
C ASP A 11 12.92 22.66 -21.67
N SER A 12 12.39 21.98 -20.65
CA SER A 12 12.35 22.45 -19.26
C SER A 12 13.72 22.37 -18.59
N ALA A 13 14.43 21.25 -18.72
CA ALA A 13 15.77 21.05 -18.14
C ALA A 13 16.79 22.00 -18.78
N SER A 14 16.72 22.19 -20.10
CA SER A 14 17.57 23.14 -20.81
C SER A 14 17.33 24.59 -20.41
N LYS A 15 16.07 24.97 -20.15
CA LYS A 15 15.70 26.29 -19.61
C LYS A 15 16.23 26.52 -18.20
N ALA A 16 16.10 25.52 -17.31
CA ALA A 16 16.59 25.59 -15.94
C ALA A 16 18.10 25.75 -15.88
N LEU A 17 18.87 24.99 -16.69
CA LEU A 17 20.31 25.13 -16.84
C LEU A 17 20.66 26.52 -17.38
N GLY A 18 19.96 27.01 -18.39
CA GLY A 18 20.20 28.34 -18.99
C GLY A 18 19.99 29.48 -17.99
N ILE A 19 18.94 29.41 -17.18
CA ILE A 19 18.66 30.38 -16.11
C ILE A 19 19.79 30.37 -15.08
N ARG A 20 20.27 29.18 -14.65
CA ARG A 20 21.38 29.05 -13.70
C ARG A 20 22.66 29.60 -14.25
N LEU A 21 23.01 29.23 -15.51
CA LEU A 21 24.19 29.75 -16.18
C LEU A 21 24.21 31.27 -16.19
N ARG A 22 23.07 31.88 -16.60
CA ARG A 22 22.93 33.35 -16.60
C ARG A 22 23.08 33.94 -15.20
N SER A 23 22.46 33.36 -14.21
CA SER A 23 22.52 33.84 -12.80
C SER A 23 23.94 33.79 -12.27
N LEU A 24 24.66 32.69 -12.46
CA LEU A 24 26.05 32.52 -12.05
C LEU A 24 26.97 33.49 -12.79
N ARG A 25 26.79 33.64 -14.09
CA ARG A 25 27.57 34.57 -14.89
C ARG A 25 27.39 36.01 -14.41
N VAL A 26 26.15 36.43 -14.17
CA VAL A 26 25.85 37.80 -13.67
C VAL A 26 26.44 38.01 -12.29
N ALA A 27 26.31 37.01 -11.38
CA ALA A 27 26.90 37.06 -10.07
C ALA A 27 28.43 37.14 -10.07
N ALA A 28 29.08 36.49 -11.05
CA ALA A 28 30.52 36.58 -11.26
C ALA A 28 30.95 37.89 -11.98
N GLY A 29 30.00 38.75 -12.39
CA GLY A 29 30.29 39.98 -13.10
C GLY A 29 30.78 39.80 -14.56
N LEU A 30 30.60 38.61 -15.13
CA LEU A 30 31.12 38.25 -16.46
C LEU A 30 30.11 38.54 -17.58
N THR A 31 30.62 38.94 -18.71
CA THR A 31 29.86 39.02 -19.98
C THR A 31 29.73 37.64 -20.64
N GLN A 32 28.77 37.47 -21.55
CA GLN A 32 28.62 36.24 -22.32
C GLN A 32 29.90 35.90 -23.12
N THR A 33 30.60 36.92 -23.59
CA THR A 33 31.87 36.77 -24.34
C THR A 33 32.99 36.27 -23.42
N GLU A 34 33.09 36.79 -22.21
CA GLU A 34 34.10 36.33 -21.24
C GLU A 34 33.83 34.89 -20.77
N VAL A 35 32.57 34.50 -20.57
CA VAL A 35 32.21 33.09 -20.26
C VAL A 35 32.45 32.20 -21.46
N ALA A 36 32.21 32.65 -22.69
CA ALA A 36 32.47 31.91 -23.93
C ALA A 36 33.97 31.61 -24.12
N GLY A 37 34.88 32.51 -23.72
CA GLY A 37 36.32 32.35 -23.87
C GLY A 37 36.74 31.94 -25.29
N ASP A 38 37.73 31.04 -25.36
CA ASP A 38 38.27 30.56 -26.65
C ASP A 38 37.57 29.26 -27.14
N ARG A 39 36.64 28.69 -26.34
CA ARG A 39 36.09 27.37 -26.64
C ARG A 39 34.73 27.39 -27.32
N CYS A 40 33.97 28.46 -27.18
CA CYS A 40 32.68 28.60 -27.83
C CYS A 40 32.35 30.06 -28.19
N SER A 41 31.33 30.26 -29.00
CA SER A 41 30.92 31.61 -29.36
C SER A 41 29.99 32.24 -28.32
N LYS A 42 29.96 33.57 -28.24
CA LYS A 42 28.99 34.32 -27.43
C LYS A 42 27.54 33.90 -27.74
N GLU A 43 27.26 33.68 -29.04
CA GLU A 43 25.94 33.27 -29.51
C GLU A 43 25.55 31.90 -28.95
N TYR A 44 26.50 30.98 -28.84
CA TYR A 44 26.26 29.66 -28.27
C TYR A 44 25.93 29.75 -26.77
N VAL A 45 26.67 30.56 -26.00
CA VAL A 45 26.32 30.83 -24.58
C VAL A 45 24.94 31.45 -24.46
N SER A 46 24.62 32.42 -25.34
CA SER A 46 23.28 33.03 -25.38
C SER A 46 22.18 32.02 -25.68
N GLN A 47 22.40 31.07 -26.61
CA GLN A 47 21.44 30.01 -26.90
C GLN A 47 21.23 29.06 -25.71
N ILE A 48 22.30 28.75 -24.97
CA ILE A 48 22.20 27.94 -23.73
C ILE A 48 21.41 28.73 -22.67
N GLU A 49 21.73 30.01 -22.43
CA GLU A 49 21.03 30.84 -21.45
C GLU A 49 19.53 31.01 -21.75
N LEU A 50 19.15 30.95 -23.01
CA LEU A 50 17.77 30.99 -23.48
C LEU A 50 17.08 29.60 -23.44
N GLY A 51 17.82 28.56 -23.11
CA GLY A 51 17.32 27.17 -23.10
C GLY A 51 17.07 26.59 -24.50
N LYS A 52 17.59 27.23 -25.57
CA LYS A 52 17.39 26.79 -26.94
C LYS A 52 18.36 25.71 -27.41
N THR A 53 19.44 25.51 -26.66
CA THR A 53 20.47 24.51 -26.96
C THR A 53 20.94 23.88 -25.66
N ARG A 54 21.02 22.54 -25.62
CA ARG A 54 21.61 21.80 -24.51
C ARG A 54 23.12 21.63 -24.77
N PRO A 55 24.00 22.10 -23.86
CA PRO A 55 25.44 21.92 -24.00
C PRO A 55 25.83 20.46 -23.79
N THR A 56 26.97 20.03 -24.34
CA THR A 56 27.59 18.75 -24.09
C THR A 56 28.18 18.71 -22.67
N ALA A 57 28.42 17.50 -22.12
CA ALA A 57 29.07 17.33 -20.82
C ALA A 57 30.40 18.08 -20.71
N GLU A 58 31.26 18.00 -21.74
CA GLU A 58 32.50 18.77 -21.80
C GLU A 58 32.30 20.28 -21.75
N THR A 59 31.23 20.78 -22.38
CA THR A 59 30.90 22.22 -22.37
C THR A 59 30.43 22.63 -20.98
N ILE A 60 29.64 21.77 -20.30
CA ILE A 60 29.17 22.00 -18.92
C ILE A 60 30.36 22.04 -17.96
N GLU A 61 31.29 21.08 -18.04
CA GLU A 61 32.51 21.07 -17.23
C GLU A 61 33.33 22.34 -17.43
N TRP A 62 33.50 22.76 -18.68
CA TRP A 62 34.27 23.95 -18.98
C TRP A 62 33.59 25.26 -18.51
N LEU A 63 32.29 25.42 -18.72
CA LEU A 63 31.53 26.56 -18.22
C LEU A 63 31.52 26.61 -16.68
N ALA A 64 31.38 25.46 -16.04
CA ALA A 64 31.42 25.32 -14.59
C ALA A 64 32.78 25.75 -14.00
N ALA A 65 33.87 25.28 -14.62
CA ALA A 65 35.23 25.70 -14.22
C ALA A 65 35.47 27.21 -14.35
N ARG A 66 34.91 27.86 -15.39
CA ARG A 66 35.03 29.31 -15.54
C ARG A 66 34.17 30.12 -14.57
N LEU A 67 33.13 29.53 -14.04
CA LEU A 67 32.23 30.14 -13.06
C LEU A 67 32.59 29.74 -11.61
N ASP A 68 33.64 28.96 -11.42
CA ASP A 68 34.11 28.47 -10.13
C ASP A 68 33.02 27.67 -9.36
N VAL A 69 32.29 26.81 -10.11
CA VAL A 69 31.25 25.95 -9.56
C VAL A 69 31.46 24.49 -9.99
N ALA A 70 30.87 23.55 -9.26
CA ALA A 70 30.88 22.15 -9.70
C ALA A 70 30.04 21.97 -10.96
N PRO A 71 30.47 21.13 -11.95
CA PRO A 71 29.66 20.82 -13.14
C PRO A 71 28.25 20.36 -12.83
N SER A 72 28.09 19.50 -11.83
CA SER A 72 26.79 19.04 -11.33
C SER A 72 25.91 20.18 -10.82
N PHE A 73 26.49 21.19 -10.15
CA PHE A 73 25.73 22.36 -9.70
C PHE A 73 25.24 23.20 -10.90
N LEU A 74 26.05 23.36 -11.94
CA LEU A 74 25.62 24.05 -13.15
C LEU A 74 24.52 23.27 -13.88
N GLU A 75 24.64 21.96 -13.96
CA GLU A 75 23.68 21.10 -14.65
C GLU A 75 22.37 20.92 -13.89
N THR A 76 22.42 20.62 -12.60
CA THR A 76 21.26 20.24 -11.78
C THR A 76 20.85 21.27 -10.75
N GLY A 77 21.70 22.23 -10.40
CA GLY A 77 21.50 23.19 -9.32
C GLY A 77 21.98 22.70 -7.96
N VAL A 78 22.56 21.50 -7.89
CA VAL A 78 22.99 20.84 -6.65
C VAL A 78 24.47 20.52 -6.74
N SER A 79 25.23 20.87 -5.69
CA SER A 79 26.62 20.41 -5.59
C SER A 79 26.63 18.90 -5.33
N THR A 80 27.70 18.23 -5.79
CA THR A 80 27.87 16.79 -5.57
C THR A 80 27.79 16.44 -4.09
N ASP A 81 28.35 17.26 -3.21
CA ASP A 81 28.36 17.04 -1.75
C ASP A 81 26.94 17.11 -1.16
N VAL A 82 26.11 18.07 -1.62
CA VAL A 82 24.71 18.18 -1.16
C VAL A 82 23.92 16.98 -1.67
N ARG A 83 24.08 16.59 -2.94
CA ARG A 83 23.43 15.41 -3.51
C ARG A 83 23.78 14.14 -2.73
N ASN A 84 25.07 13.89 -2.52
CA ASN A 84 25.55 12.70 -1.77
C ASN A 84 24.98 12.68 -0.35
N ARG A 85 24.94 13.83 0.34
CA ARG A 85 24.34 13.95 1.67
C ARG A 85 22.85 13.61 1.66
N LEU A 86 22.09 14.16 0.71
CA LEU A 86 20.66 13.87 0.58
C LEU A 86 20.40 12.40 0.25
N GLU A 87 21.15 11.82 -0.68
CA GLU A 87 21.07 10.39 -1.02
C GLU A 87 21.34 9.50 0.21
N ALA A 88 22.38 9.84 1.01
CA ALA A 88 22.68 9.11 2.24
C ALA A 88 21.57 9.24 3.30
N THR A 89 20.94 10.41 3.41
CA THR A 89 19.84 10.65 4.34
C THR A 89 18.59 9.88 3.91
N LEU A 90 18.25 9.88 2.62
CA LEU A 90 17.15 9.09 2.08
C LEU A 90 17.38 7.59 2.23
N ALA A 91 18.60 7.10 1.94
CA ALA A 91 18.95 5.70 2.15
C ALA A 91 18.81 5.28 3.62
N ARG A 92 19.17 6.15 4.58
CA ARG A 92 18.94 5.90 5.99
C ARG A 92 17.45 5.82 6.34
N ALA A 93 16.62 6.69 5.78
CA ALA A 93 15.17 6.67 6.00
C ALA A 93 14.53 5.41 5.39
N GLU A 94 15.02 4.95 4.24
CA GLU A 94 14.60 3.68 3.62
C GLU A 94 14.97 2.49 4.50
N ALA A 95 16.19 2.45 5.04
CA ALA A 95 16.62 1.40 5.96
C ALA A 95 15.77 1.35 7.25
N LEU A 96 15.29 2.51 7.74
CA LEU A 96 14.34 2.56 8.85
C LEU A 96 12.98 1.95 8.45
N SER A 97 12.49 2.20 7.23
CA SER A 97 11.27 1.58 6.71
C SER A 97 11.41 0.07 6.59
N GLU A 98 12.53 -0.43 6.08
CA GLU A 98 12.84 -1.85 5.99
C GLU A 98 12.91 -2.52 7.36
N ALA A 99 13.42 -1.79 8.37
CA ALA A 99 13.43 -2.22 9.76
C ALA A 99 12.06 -2.10 10.47
N HIS A 100 10.99 -1.76 9.75
CA HIS A 100 9.64 -1.51 10.28
C HIS A 100 9.55 -0.39 11.34
N ARG A 101 10.51 0.54 11.36
CA ARG A 101 10.53 1.73 12.23
C ARG A 101 9.86 2.91 11.51
N PHE A 102 8.57 2.74 11.20
CA PHE A 102 7.85 3.64 10.30
C PHE A 102 7.69 5.07 10.82
N ASP A 103 7.55 5.27 12.14
CA ASP A 103 7.50 6.61 12.73
C ASP A 103 8.79 7.39 12.46
N GLU A 104 9.94 6.77 12.71
CA GLU A 104 11.24 7.36 12.49
C GLU A 104 11.54 7.54 11.00
N ALA A 105 11.12 6.59 10.16
CA ALA A 105 11.26 6.70 8.72
C ALA A 105 10.45 7.88 8.18
N ALA A 106 9.18 8.02 8.58
CA ALA A 106 8.32 9.12 8.15
C ALA A 106 8.88 10.48 8.56
N ALA A 107 9.42 10.60 9.79
CA ALA A 107 10.08 11.81 10.26
C ALA A 107 11.34 12.10 9.44
N ALA A 108 12.21 11.10 9.24
CA ALA A 108 13.44 11.26 8.47
C ALA A 108 13.20 11.69 7.02
N PHE A 109 12.18 11.14 6.34
CA PHE A 109 11.79 11.60 5.01
C PHE A 109 11.23 13.02 5.02
N ALA A 110 10.40 13.37 6.01
CA ALA A 110 9.81 14.69 6.13
C ALA A 110 10.86 15.77 6.36
N ASP A 111 11.89 15.50 7.15
CA ASP A 111 12.99 16.43 7.47
C ASP A 111 13.84 16.73 6.22
N THR A 112 13.88 15.85 5.23
CA THR A 112 14.62 16.12 3.97
C THR A 112 13.90 17.05 3.01
N LYS A 113 12.60 17.32 3.24
CA LYS A 113 11.69 17.98 2.28
C LYS A 113 12.20 19.33 1.77
N ASP A 114 12.66 20.19 2.66
CA ASP A 114 13.09 21.56 2.31
C ASP A 114 14.43 21.54 1.56
N GLU A 115 15.36 20.69 1.98
CA GLU A 115 16.65 20.51 1.30
C GLU A 115 16.47 19.87 -0.07
N VAL A 116 15.63 18.84 -0.18
CA VAL A 116 15.30 18.17 -1.46
C VAL A 116 14.58 19.15 -2.40
N GLY A 117 13.59 19.90 -1.91
CA GLY A 117 12.90 20.92 -2.70
C GLY A 117 13.85 22.02 -3.21
N SER A 118 14.82 22.42 -2.39
CA SER A 118 15.84 23.39 -2.75
C SER A 118 16.87 22.86 -3.73
N SER A 119 17.04 21.53 -3.77
CA SER A 119 18.01 20.88 -4.66
C SER A 119 17.63 20.94 -6.14
N GLY A 120 16.33 21.06 -6.44
CA GLY A 120 15.82 21.00 -7.81
C GLY A 120 15.92 19.62 -8.47
N SER A 121 16.29 18.57 -7.70
CA SER A 121 16.32 17.18 -8.20
C SER A 121 14.95 16.53 -8.04
N ILE A 122 14.25 16.39 -9.17
CA ILE A 122 12.94 15.74 -9.22
C ILE A 122 13.03 14.26 -8.77
N GLU A 123 14.14 13.58 -9.08
CA GLU A 123 14.39 12.19 -8.66
C GLU A 123 14.41 12.04 -7.14
N LEU A 124 15.16 12.91 -6.44
CA LEU A 124 15.23 12.91 -4.98
C LEU A 124 13.88 13.30 -4.37
N GLU A 125 13.14 14.23 -5.00
CA GLU A 125 11.80 14.60 -4.56
C GLU A 125 10.83 13.42 -4.64
N VAL A 126 10.77 12.71 -5.75
CA VAL A 126 9.92 11.53 -5.93
C VAL A 126 10.27 10.45 -4.92
N ARG A 127 11.58 10.19 -4.71
CA ARG A 127 12.07 9.22 -3.74
C ARG A 127 11.68 9.57 -2.31
N ALA A 128 11.83 10.83 -1.91
CA ALA A 128 11.41 11.32 -0.59
C ALA A 128 9.89 11.21 -0.40
N LEU A 129 9.11 11.68 -1.38
CA LEU A 129 7.64 11.64 -1.33
C LEU A 129 7.10 10.21 -1.25
N SER A 130 7.63 9.30 -2.07
CA SER A 130 7.18 7.90 -2.10
C SER A 130 7.59 7.14 -0.84
N GLY A 131 8.78 7.41 -0.30
CA GLY A 131 9.25 6.83 0.95
C GLY A 131 8.44 7.31 2.17
N GLU A 132 8.23 8.63 2.30
CA GLU A 132 7.36 9.18 3.36
C GLU A 132 5.95 8.60 3.26
N ALA A 133 5.40 8.55 2.04
CA ALA A 133 4.05 8.03 1.83
C ALA A 133 3.92 6.57 2.27
N TRP A 134 4.90 5.73 1.95
CA TRP A 134 4.89 4.32 2.37
C TRP A 134 4.93 4.20 3.89
N ALA A 135 5.83 4.91 4.57
CA ALA A 135 5.93 4.89 6.02
C ALA A 135 4.63 5.36 6.68
N ARG A 136 4.04 6.46 6.19
CA ARG A 136 2.74 6.97 6.71
C ARG A 136 1.59 6.01 6.45
N MET A 137 1.59 5.32 5.32
CA MET A 137 0.58 4.30 5.02
C MET A 137 0.64 3.14 6.03
N GLU A 138 1.84 2.71 6.41
CA GLU A 138 2.00 1.66 7.43
C GLU A 138 1.62 2.12 8.85
N LEU A 139 1.73 3.43 9.13
CA LEU A 139 1.24 4.05 10.37
C LEU A 139 -0.29 4.27 10.40
N GLY A 140 -1.00 4.02 9.28
CA GLY A 140 -2.43 4.26 9.16
C GLY A 140 -2.83 5.66 8.68
N ASP A 141 -1.87 6.59 8.48
CA ASP A 141 -2.12 7.93 7.89
C ASP A 141 -2.25 7.84 6.36
N VAL A 142 -3.21 7.04 5.91
CA VAL A 142 -3.38 6.70 4.48
C VAL A 142 -3.76 7.92 3.65
N ARG A 143 -4.52 8.88 4.22
CA ARG A 143 -4.91 10.09 3.48
C ARG A 143 -3.70 10.97 3.15
N LYS A 144 -2.78 11.12 4.11
CA LYS A 144 -1.52 11.83 3.91
C LYS A 144 -0.64 11.11 2.89
N ALA A 145 -0.54 9.79 2.99
CA ALA A 145 0.20 8.97 2.02
C ALA A 145 -0.31 9.20 0.58
N ILE A 146 -1.63 9.19 0.36
CA ILE A 146 -2.22 9.47 -0.95
C ILE A 146 -1.86 10.87 -1.44
N SER A 147 -1.91 11.89 -0.60
CA SER A 147 -1.55 13.26 -1.02
C SER A 147 -0.09 13.39 -1.46
N LEU A 148 0.82 12.68 -0.79
CA LEU A 148 2.24 12.63 -1.15
C LEU A 148 2.44 11.87 -2.48
N LEU A 149 1.79 10.71 -2.63
CA LEU A 149 1.87 9.91 -3.86
C LEU A 149 1.25 10.61 -5.07
N GLN A 150 0.20 11.42 -4.88
CA GLN A 150 -0.36 12.23 -5.97
C GLN A 150 0.65 13.28 -6.46
N ARG A 151 1.43 13.89 -5.55
CA ARG A 151 2.52 14.78 -5.93
C ARG A 151 3.63 14.02 -6.65
N ALA A 152 4.04 12.87 -6.13
CA ALA A 152 5.02 12.00 -6.79
C ALA A 152 4.55 11.57 -8.18
N HIS A 153 3.26 11.23 -8.33
CA HIS A 153 2.67 10.87 -9.63
C HIS A 153 2.77 11.98 -10.67
N LEU A 154 2.53 13.22 -10.27
CA LEU A 154 2.71 14.36 -11.17
C LEU A 154 4.19 14.58 -11.54
N ALA A 155 5.09 14.34 -10.60
CA ALA A 155 6.52 14.51 -10.82
C ALA A 155 7.12 13.43 -11.74
N VAL A 156 6.65 12.17 -11.67
CA VAL A 156 7.15 11.08 -12.53
C VAL A 156 6.66 11.15 -13.99
N GLU A 157 5.80 12.12 -14.32
CA GLU A 157 5.49 12.43 -15.73
C GLU A 157 6.64 13.12 -16.45
N ALA A 158 7.64 13.63 -15.73
CA ALA A 158 8.84 14.20 -16.30
C ALA A 158 9.63 13.13 -17.11
N PRO A 159 10.33 13.56 -18.19
CA PRO A 159 10.96 12.63 -19.14
C PRO A 159 12.18 11.89 -18.56
N GLU A 160 12.66 12.28 -17.39
CA GLU A 160 13.72 11.59 -16.66
C GLU A 160 13.28 10.21 -16.13
N PHE A 161 11.96 10.00 -15.98
CA PHE A 161 11.41 8.76 -15.45
C PHE A 161 10.96 7.82 -16.56
N ASN A 162 11.19 6.54 -16.30
CA ASN A 162 10.79 5.45 -17.18
C ASN A 162 9.42 4.85 -16.76
N ASP A 163 8.94 3.85 -17.51
CA ASP A 163 7.66 3.21 -17.23
C ASP A 163 7.64 2.42 -15.92
N VAL A 164 8.80 1.93 -15.43
CA VAL A 164 8.88 1.22 -14.14
C VAL A 164 8.70 2.18 -12.99
N ASP A 165 9.31 3.38 -13.07
CA ASP A 165 9.14 4.42 -12.04
C ASP A 165 7.68 4.85 -11.91
N ARG A 166 7.01 5.06 -13.05
CA ARG A 166 5.58 5.39 -13.11
C ARG A 166 4.71 4.27 -12.56
N ALA A 167 5.04 3.02 -12.91
CA ALA A 167 4.34 1.84 -12.42
C ALA A 167 4.44 1.70 -10.89
N ASP A 168 5.62 1.94 -10.29
CA ASP A 168 5.80 1.88 -8.83
C ASP A 168 4.93 2.90 -8.10
N ILE A 169 4.87 4.14 -8.59
CA ILE A 169 4.02 5.17 -7.97
C ILE A 169 2.53 4.84 -8.10
N LEU A 170 2.08 4.34 -9.26
CA LEU A 170 0.70 3.90 -9.45
C LEU A 170 0.37 2.68 -8.58
N PHE A 171 1.30 1.75 -8.43
CA PHE A 171 1.19 0.61 -7.52
C PHE A 171 0.96 1.06 -6.09
N ARG A 172 1.81 1.96 -5.56
CA ARG A 172 1.68 2.51 -4.20
C ARG A 172 0.38 3.28 -4.01
N LEU A 173 -0.07 4.03 -4.99
CA LEU A 173 -1.40 4.67 -4.99
C LEU A 173 -2.53 3.63 -4.93
N GLY A 174 -2.43 2.56 -5.73
CA GLY A 174 -3.38 1.46 -5.73
C GLY A 174 -3.49 0.79 -4.36
N VAL A 175 -2.36 0.48 -3.72
CA VAL A 175 -2.30 -0.07 -2.35
C VAL A 175 -2.94 0.88 -1.34
N SER A 176 -2.62 2.18 -1.42
CA SER A 176 -3.20 3.19 -0.52
C SER A 176 -4.72 3.32 -0.70
N ARG A 177 -5.22 3.25 -1.94
CA ARG A 177 -6.67 3.27 -2.23
C ARG A 177 -7.38 2.02 -1.71
N TYR A 178 -6.73 0.85 -1.81
CA TYR A 178 -7.24 -0.38 -1.20
C TYR A 178 -7.41 -0.22 0.32
N LYS A 179 -6.42 0.34 1.02
CA LYS A 179 -6.50 0.58 2.48
C LYS A 179 -7.64 1.54 2.88
N LEU A 180 -8.08 2.43 1.98
CA LEU A 180 -9.29 3.26 2.15
C LEU A 180 -10.56 2.59 1.62
N ALA A 181 -10.55 1.29 1.39
CA ALA A 181 -11.68 0.51 0.83
C ALA A 181 -12.18 1.00 -0.55
N SER A 182 -11.43 1.86 -1.25
CA SER A 182 -11.76 2.30 -2.61
C SER A 182 -11.31 1.24 -3.64
N ILE A 183 -11.92 0.05 -3.58
CA ILE A 183 -11.44 -1.15 -4.29
C ILE A 183 -11.45 -0.96 -5.82
N ALA A 184 -12.51 -0.38 -6.39
CA ALA A 184 -12.59 -0.15 -7.85
C ALA A 184 -11.48 0.79 -8.35
N THR A 185 -11.20 1.87 -7.60
CA THR A 185 -10.11 2.80 -7.92
C THR A 185 -8.75 2.10 -7.77
N ALA A 186 -8.58 1.26 -6.73
CA ALA A 186 -7.36 0.49 -6.54
C ALA A 186 -7.09 -0.45 -7.72
N VAL A 187 -8.10 -1.21 -8.19
CA VAL A 187 -7.97 -2.08 -9.36
C VAL A 187 -7.54 -1.29 -10.59
N GLY A 188 -8.20 -0.16 -10.90
CA GLY A 188 -7.85 0.66 -12.06
C GLY A 188 -6.42 1.20 -12.02
N LEU A 189 -5.91 1.58 -10.84
CA LEU A 189 -4.51 2.02 -10.68
C LEU A 189 -3.53 0.84 -10.83
N LEU A 190 -3.86 -0.33 -10.29
CA LEU A 190 -3.04 -1.53 -10.40
C LEU A 190 -3.03 -2.08 -11.84
N ASP A 191 -4.12 -1.97 -12.59
CA ASP A 191 -4.17 -2.32 -14.01
C ASP A 191 -3.26 -1.40 -14.83
N GLN A 192 -3.27 -0.09 -14.58
CA GLN A 192 -2.37 0.87 -15.22
C GLN A 192 -0.91 0.59 -14.85
N ALA A 193 -0.62 0.32 -13.57
CA ALA A 193 0.72 -0.03 -13.11
C ALA A 193 1.25 -1.29 -13.81
N LEU A 194 0.42 -2.34 -13.90
CA LEU A 194 0.82 -3.59 -14.56
C LEU A 194 1.07 -3.37 -16.05
N MET A 195 0.21 -2.62 -16.74
CA MET A 195 0.39 -2.30 -18.16
C MET A 195 1.73 -1.59 -18.43
N LEU A 196 2.11 -0.62 -17.58
CA LEU A 196 3.41 0.08 -17.71
C LEU A 196 4.58 -0.87 -17.42
N ALA A 197 4.48 -1.67 -16.36
CA ALA A 197 5.51 -2.65 -16.02
C ALA A 197 5.69 -3.72 -17.10
N GLU A 198 4.60 -4.19 -17.74
CA GLU A 198 4.65 -5.18 -18.85
C GLU A 198 5.22 -4.56 -20.14
N ARG A 199 4.97 -3.28 -20.38
CA ARG A 199 5.51 -2.56 -21.56
C ARG A 199 7.00 -2.28 -21.44
N SER A 200 7.52 -2.20 -20.22
CA SER A 200 8.93 -1.90 -19.98
C SER A 200 9.84 -3.06 -20.36
N GLU A 201 10.95 -2.75 -21.05
CA GLU A 201 12.05 -3.71 -21.31
C GLU A 201 12.99 -3.86 -20.10
N LEU A 202 12.86 -2.99 -19.09
CA LEU A 202 13.67 -3.07 -17.86
C LEU A 202 13.19 -4.23 -16.97
N PRO A 203 14.12 -4.92 -16.29
CA PRO A 203 13.77 -6.00 -15.38
C PRO A 203 13.00 -5.45 -14.17
N CYS A 204 11.73 -5.84 -14.05
CA CYS A 204 10.84 -5.41 -12.97
C CYS A 204 9.87 -6.50 -12.52
N ASP A 205 10.29 -7.76 -12.59
CA ASP A 205 9.43 -8.91 -12.31
C ASP A 205 8.95 -8.94 -10.85
N LEU A 206 9.75 -8.42 -9.90
CA LEU A 206 9.32 -8.27 -8.51
C LEU A 206 8.15 -7.28 -8.40
N LEU A 207 8.24 -6.13 -9.04
CA LEU A 207 7.15 -5.15 -9.08
C LEU A 207 5.90 -5.74 -9.75
N ARG A 208 6.06 -6.50 -10.85
CA ARG A 208 4.94 -7.19 -11.52
C ARG A 208 4.27 -8.20 -10.58
N ALA A 209 5.05 -8.99 -9.85
CA ALA A 209 4.54 -9.96 -8.87
C ALA A 209 3.77 -9.25 -7.73
N ASP A 210 4.30 -8.14 -7.21
CA ASP A 210 3.65 -7.35 -6.16
C ASP A 210 2.34 -6.72 -6.65
N ILE A 211 2.32 -6.13 -7.84
CA ILE A 211 1.11 -5.57 -8.46
C ILE A 211 0.03 -6.66 -8.60
N LEU A 212 0.38 -7.83 -9.14
CA LEU A 212 -0.52 -8.97 -9.30
C LEU A 212 -1.06 -9.44 -7.94
N GLY A 213 -0.20 -9.56 -6.93
CA GLY A 213 -0.59 -9.96 -5.57
C GLY A 213 -1.61 -8.99 -4.94
N TRP A 214 -1.41 -7.68 -5.11
CA TRP A 214 -2.35 -6.68 -4.60
C TRP A 214 -3.62 -6.59 -5.44
N ARG A 215 -3.53 -6.76 -6.77
CA ARG A 215 -4.71 -6.80 -7.63
C ARG A 215 -5.59 -8.03 -7.34
N SER A 216 -4.98 -9.18 -7.11
CA SER A 216 -5.67 -10.38 -6.62
C SER A 216 -6.45 -10.12 -5.32
N ARG A 217 -5.83 -9.41 -4.36
CA ARG A 217 -6.51 -9.01 -3.12
C ARG A 217 -7.74 -8.14 -3.40
N CYS A 218 -7.63 -7.16 -4.29
CA CYS A 218 -8.74 -6.31 -4.71
C CYS A 218 -9.86 -7.13 -5.39
N ARG A 219 -9.51 -8.00 -6.35
CA ARG A 219 -10.45 -8.87 -7.07
C ARG A 219 -11.18 -9.82 -6.12
N ARG A 220 -10.47 -10.37 -5.13
CA ARG A 220 -11.08 -11.19 -4.08
C ARG A 220 -12.13 -10.40 -3.27
N HIS A 221 -11.90 -9.11 -2.99
CA HIS A 221 -12.93 -8.26 -2.37
C HIS A 221 -14.12 -7.98 -3.28
N GLN A 222 -13.91 -7.93 -4.60
CA GLN A 222 -14.98 -7.83 -5.60
C GLN A 222 -15.68 -9.17 -5.84
N ARG A 223 -15.23 -10.26 -5.19
CA ARG A 223 -15.69 -11.64 -5.38
C ARG A 223 -15.40 -12.23 -6.78
N ASP A 224 -14.51 -11.60 -7.53
CA ASP A 224 -13.98 -12.14 -8.78
C ASP A 224 -12.81 -13.09 -8.47
N PHE A 225 -13.19 -14.28 -8.00
CA PHE A 225 -12.22 -15.25 -7.48
C PHE A 225 -11.39 -15.90 -8.57
N GLU A 226 -11.95 -16.08 -9.77
CA GLU A 226 -11.20 -16.63 -10.90
C GLU A 226 -10.10 -15.68 -11.36
N ALA A 227 -10.41 -14.40 -11.60
CA ALA A 227 -9.40 -13.43 -11.95
C ALA A 227 -8.37 -13.22 -10.83
N ALA A 228 -8.80 -13.31 -9.55
CA ALA A 228 -7.89 -13.28 -8.42
C ALA A 228 -6.92 -14.46 -8.41
N ARG A 229 -7.39 -15.67 -8.79
CA ARG A 229 -6.58 -16.88 -8.91
C ARG A 229 -5.54 -16.74 -10.03
N GLU A 230 -5.98 -16.28 -11.22
CA GLU A 230 -5.07 -16.03 -12.35
C GLU A 230 -3.93 -15.07 -11.97
N ASP A 231 -4.23 -13.98 -11.27
CA ASP A 231 -3.21 -13.02 -10.80
C ASP A 231 -2.21 -13.69 -9.86
N VAL A 232 -2.68 -14.51 -8.93
CA VAL A 232 -1.81 -15.20 -7.96
C VAL A 232 -0.93 -16.24 -8.66
N GLU A 233 -1.48 -16.99 -9.61
CA GLU A 233 -0.73 -17.99 -10.39
C GLU A 233 0.42 -17.30 -11.16
N ARG A 234 0.14 -16.19 -11.85
CA ARG A 234 1.17 -15.39 -12.53
C ARG A 234 2.20 -14.80 -11.58
N ALA A 235 1.76 -14.28 -10.42
CA ALA A 235 2.68 -13.76 -9.40
C ALA A 235 3.62 -14.85 -8.87
N LEU A 236 3.09 -16.07 -8.67
CA LEU A 236 3.88 -17.23 -8.23
C LEU A 236 4.89 -17.65 -9.29
N GLU A 237 4.51 -17.69 -10.57
CA GLU A 237 5.42 -18.01 -11.68
C GLU A 237 6.60 -17.01 -11.73
N LEU A 238 6.32 -15.71 -11.66
CA LEU A 238 7.35 -14.67 -11.63
C LEU A 238 8.28 -14.82 -10.42
N ALA A 239 7.71 -15.01 -9.22
CA ALA A 239 8.47 -15.17 -7.99
C ALA A 239 9.38 -16.41 -8.04
N GLN A 240 8.91 -17.53 -8.58
CA GLN A 240 9.69 -18.75 -8.76
C GLN A 240 10.81 -18.57 -9.79
N ALA A 241 10.54 -17.87 -10.89
CA ALA A 241 11.56 -17.58 -11.90
C ALA A 241 12.73 -16.73 -11.36
N MET A 242 12.42 -15.84 -10.40
CA MET A 242 13.45 -15.01 -9.71
C MET A 242 14.14 -15.74 -8.54
N ASP A 243 13.65 -16.92 -8.12
CA ASP A 243 14.01 -17.62 -6.88
C ASP A 243 13.89 -16.71 -5.62
N ASP A 244 12.94 -15.78 -5.64
CA ASP A 244 12.70 -14.87 -4.51
C ASP A 244 11.76 -15.53 -3.49
N ARG A 245 12.35 -16.01 -2.40
CA ARG A 245 11.62 -16.72 -1.34
C ARG A 245 10.51 -15.89 -0.69
N ARG A 246 10.71 -14.57 -0.55
CA ARG A 246 9.70 -13.68 0.03
C ARG A 246 8.53 -13.48 -0.92
N ALA A 247 8.80 -13.25 -2.20
CA ALA A 247 7.76 -13.15 -3.23
C ALA A 247 6.98 -14.47 -3.38
N ILE A 248 7.65 -15.63 -3.34
CA ILE A 248 7.02 -16.95 -3.35
C ILE A 248 6.10 -17.12 -2.12
N ALA A 249 6.57 -16.74 -0.92
CA ALA A 249 5.78 -16.82 0.30
C ALA A 249 4.53 -15.92 0.23
N ASN A 250 4.68 -14.69 -0.27
CA ASN A 250 3.58 -13.76 -0.51
C ASN A 250 2.54 -14.36 -1.48
N ALA A 251 2.98 -14.92 -2.60
CA ALA A 251 2.10 -15.54 -3.59
C ALA A 251 1.33 -16.73 -3.00
N TYR A 252 1.99 -17.65 -2.26
CA TYR A 252 1.32 -18.73 -1.55
C TYR A 252 0.31 -18.23 -0.51
N TYR A 253 0.63 -17.16 0.20
CA TYR A 253 -0.32 -16.55 1.14
C TYR A 253 -1.57 -16.04 0.43
N GLN A 254 -1.42 -15.30 -0.68
CA GLN A 254 -2.58 -14.85 -1.47
C GLN A 254 -3.35 -16.04 -2.06
N ALA A 255 -2.66 -17.09 -2.54
CA ALA A 255 -3.30 -18.32 -3.02
C ALA A 255 -4.16 -18.97 -1.95
N SER A 256 -3.69 -19.00 -0.70
CA SER A 256 -4.47 -19.55 0.41
C SER A 256 -5.77 -18.77 0.63
N LEU A 257 -5.71 -17.43 0.59
CA LEU A 257 -6.89 -16.58 0.80
C LEU A 257 -7.89 -16.66 -0.36
N VAL A 258 -7.43 -16.79 -1.60
CA VAL A 258 -8.30 -16.95 -2.76
C VAL A 258 -8.98 -18.31 -2.75
N THR A 259 -8.23 -19.41 -2.55
CA THR A 259 -8.77 -20.77 -2.52
C THR A 259 -9.72 -21.02 -1.33
N GLU A 260 -9.51 -20.32 -0.20
CA GLU A 260 -10.48 -20.31 0.90
C GLU A 260 -11.84 -19.75 0.45
N ARG A 261 -11.83 -18.60 -0.22
CA ARG A 261 -13.06 -17.96 -0.72
C ARG A 261 -13.76 -18.75 -1.82
N MET A 262 -13.03 -19.58 -2.56
CA MET A 262 -13.58 -20.56 -3.53
C MET A 262 -14.13 -21.81 -2.84
N GLY A 263 -14.02 -21.94 -1.52
CA GLY A 263 -14.47 -23.13 -0.77
C GLY A 263 -13.49 -24.31 -0.77
N HIS A 264 -12.28 -24.11 -1.31
CA HIS A 264 -11.26 -25.16 -1.42
C HIS A 264 -10.37 -25.20 -0.17
N SER A 265 -10.96 -25.45 1.02
CA SER A 265 -10.31 -25.33 2.32
C SER A 265 -9.04 -26.18 2.50
N ILE A 266 -8.97 -27.38 1.87
CA ILE A 266 -7.78 -28.24 1.92
C ILE A 266 -6.63 -27.63 1.12
N ALA A 267 -6.88 -27.12 -0.08
CA ALA A 267 -5.88 -26.44 -0.91
C ALA A 267 -5.39 -25.16 -0.22
N SER A 268 -6.31 -24.39 0.34
CA SER A 268 -6.02 -23.18 1.11
C SER A 268 -5.06 -23.46 2.27
N ARG A 269 -5.35 -24.50 3.08
CA ARG A 269 -4.47 -24.91 4.18
C ARG A 269 -3.08 -25.30 3.69
N ASN A 270 -2.98 -26.03 2.58
CA ASN A 270 -1.69 -26.45 2.04
C ASN A 270 -0.87 -25.23 1.57
N TYR A 271 -1.49 -24.25 0.92
CA TYR A 271 -0.82 -23.01 0.53
C TYR A 271 -0.40 -22.18 1.77
N ALA A 272 -1.26 -22.06 2.78
CA ALA A 272 -0.94 -21.36 4.04
C ALA A 272 0.26 -21.99 4.76
N GLN A 273 0.33 -23.34 4.80
CA GLN A 273 1.47 -24.05 5.41
C GLN A 273 2.77 -23.82 4.64
N ARG A 274 2.75 -23.83 3.30
CA ARG A 274 3.92 -23.53 2.48
C ARG A 274 4.41 -22.09 2.70
N ALA A 275 3.50 -21.13 2.68
CA ALA A 275 3.82 -19.74 2.95
C ALA A 275 4.44 -19.58 4.35
N LYS A 276 3.84 -20.22 5.38
CA LYS A 276 4.32 -20.17 6.76
C LYS A 276 5.74 -20.71 6.89
N ALA A 277 6.03 -21.88 6.29
CA ALA A 277 7.37 -22.47 6.32
C ALA A 277 8.44 -21.52 5.71
N LEU A 278 8.13 -20.88 4.57
CA LEU A 278 9.04 -19.91 3.95
C LEU A 278 9.25 -18.67 4.81
N TYR A 279 8.22 -18.14 5.46
CA TYR A 279 8.39 -17.00 6.37
C TYR A 279 9.12 -17.37 7.67
N GLU A 280 8.99 -18.61 8.16
CA GLU A 280 9.82 -19.11 9.25
C GLU A 280 11.32 -19.14 8.88
N GLU A 281 11.64 -19.61 7.68
CA GLU A 281 13.02 -19.56 7.16
C GLU A 281 13.55 -18.12 7.01
N LEU A 282 12.67 -17.17 6.63
CA LEU A 282 12.98 -15.75 6.50
C LEU A 282 13.02 -15.00 7.84
N ASN A 283 12.70 -15.67 8.97
CA ASN A 283 12.57 -15.08 10.30
C ASN A 283 11.54 -13.92 10.35
N ASP A 284 10.54 -13.92 9.46
CA ASP A 284 9.47 -12.93 9.45
C ASP A 284 8.35 -13.32 10.41
N ARG A 285 8.55 -13.04 11.70
CA ARG A 285 7.60 -13.39 12.77
C ARG A 285 6.21 -12.82 12.56
N ARG A 286 6.08 -11.58 12.01
CA ARG A 286 4.77 -10.99 11.75
C ARG A 286 4.00 -11.76 10.67
N ALA A 287 4.64 -12.12 9.57
CA ALA A 287 4.02 -12.92 8.53
C ALA A 287 3.64 -14.32 9.05
N VAL A 288 4.50 -14.95 9.84
CA VAL A 288 4.19 -16.22 10.53
C VAL A 288 2.94 -16.08 11.41
N GLY A 289 2.84 -15.01 12.20
CA GLY A 289 1.67 -14.74 13.05
C GLY A 289 0.36 -14.64 12.25
N ARG A 290 0.36 -13.86 11.17
CA ARG A 290 -0.82 -13.72 10.27
C ARG A 290 -1.22 -15.05 9.63
N LEU A 291 -0.25 -15.86 9.20
CA LEU A 291 -0.53 -17.17 8.61
C LEU A 291 -1.02 -18.18 9.66
N THR A 292 -0.49 -18.12 10.87
CA THR A 292 -0.97 -18.94 12.00
C THR A 292 -2.42 -18.59 12.32
N GLN A 293 -2.78 -17.30 12.29
CA GLN A 293 -4.17 -16.85 12.44
C GLN A 293 -5.06 -17.35 11.29
N ASN A 294 -4.60 -17.26 10.02
CA ASN A 294 -5.34 -17.79 8.88
C ASN A 294 -5.58 -19.31 9.01
N LEU A 295 -4.56 -20.07 9.41
CA LEU A 295 -4.69 -21.50 9.69
C LEU A 295 -5.72 -21.78 10.79
N GLY A 296 -5.80 -20.93 11.82
CA GLY A 296 -6.85 -21.03 12.85
C GLY A 296 -8.26 -20.93 12.25
N GLY A 297 -8.52 -19.94 11.39
CA GLY A 297 -9.79 -19.82 10.66
C GLY A 297 -10.08 -21.04 9.77
N LEU A 298 -9.08 -21.54 9.06
CA LEU A 298 -9.21 -22.73 8.21
C LEU A 298 -9.50 -24.01 9.03
N HIS A 299 -8.91 -24.16 10.21
CA HIS A 299 -9.24 -25.27 11.10
C HIS A 299 -10.69 -25.22 11.58
N LEU A 300 -11.23 -24.02 11.87
CA LEU A 300 -12.64 -23.87 12.18
C LEU A 300 -13.54 -24.30 11.01
N LEU A 301 -13.25 -23.83 9.79
CA LEU A 301 -13.98 -24.23 8.58
C LEU A 301 -13.91 -25.73 8.29
N LEU A 302 -12.86 -26.40 8.71
CA LEU A 302 -12.68 -27.86 8.60
C LEU A 302 -13.33 -28.64 9.77
N GLY A 303 -14.09 -27.98 10.66
CA GLY A 303 -14.74 -28.61 11.81
C GLY A 303 -13.78 -29.03 12.91
N LYS A 304 -12.66 -28.32 13.06
CA LYS A 304 -11.57 -28.60 14.00
C LYS A 304 -11.37 -27.44 14.99
N PRO A 305 -12.36 -27.15 15.86
CA PRO A 305 -12.30 -25.96 16.72
C PRO A 305 -11.17 -25.98 17.74
N SER A 306 -10.75 -27.15 18.24
CA SER A 306 -9.65 -27.26 19.21
C SER A 306 -8.33 -26.83 18.58
N GLU A 307 -8.04 -27.30 17.34
CA GLU A 307 -6.86 -26.88 16.58
C GLU A 307 -6.94 -25.38 16.18
N ALA A 308 -8.16 -24.89 15.90
CA ALA A 308 -8.37 -23.47 15.64
C ALA A 308 -7.99 -22.60 16.84
N ILE A 309 -8.43 -22.95 18.04
CA ILE A 309 -8.10 -22.25 19.29
C ILE A 309 -6.59 -22.27 19.54
N GLU A 310 -5.94 -23.41 19.36
CA GLU A 310 -4.48 -23.53 19.51
C GLU A 310 -3.72 -22.57 18.57
N GLN A 311 -4.06 -22.60 17.27
CA GLN A 311 -3.43 -21.71 16.28
C GLN A 311 -3.69 -20.24 16.60
N LEU A 312 -4.91 -19.86 16.98
CA LEU A 312 -5.26 -18.48 17.26
C LEU A 312 -4.59 -17.95 18.55
N LYS A 313 -4.43 -18.79 19.58
CA LYS A 313 -3.65 -18.43 20.77
C LYS A 313 -2.17 -18.25 20.45
N ALA A 314 -1.60 -19.12 19.61
CA ALA A 314 -0.24 -18.95 19.12
C ALA A 314 -0.07 -17.66 18.30
N ALA A 315 -1.02 -17.35 17.42
CA ALA A 315 -1.03 -16.09 16.65
C ALA A 315 -1.10 -14.86 17.57
N PHE A 316 -1.94 -14.89 18.60
CA PHE A 316 -2.03 -13.82 19.59
C PHE A 316 -0.69 -13.62 20.33
N THR A 317 -0.04 -14.71 20.76
CA THR A 317 1.28 -14.64 21.41
C THR A 317 2.32 -13.99 20.49
N ILE A 318 2.39 -14.42 19.22
CA ILE A 318 3.31 -13.84 18.23
C ILE A 318 3.02 -12.36 18.02
N ALA A 319 1.75 -11.96 17.95
CA ALA A 319 1.35 -10.57 17.76
C ALA A 319 1.78 -9.68 18.95
N VAL A 320 1.60 -10.17 20.19
CA VAL A 320 2.05 -9.47 21.40
C VAL A 320 3.58 -9.35 21.44
N GLU A 321 4.32 -10.41 21.15
CA GLU A 321 5.79 -10.41 21.10
C GLU A 321 6.35 -9.50 20.00
N SER A 322 5.57 -9.27 18.93
CA SER A 322 5.91 -8.40 17.81
C SER A 322 5.40 -6.96 17.95
N ASP A 323 4.82 -6.62 19.11
CA ASP A 323 4.17 -5.34 19.42
C ASP A 323 3.15 -4.90 18.34
N SER A 324 2.41 -5.88 17.79
CA SER A 324 1.38 -5.64 16.78
C SER A 324 -0.02 -5.67 17.39
N LYS A 325 -0.50 -4.55 17.90
CA LYS A 325 -1.86 -4.42 18.45
C LYS A 325 -2.96 -4.86 17.45
N PRO A 326 -2.89 -4.49 16.15
CA PRO A 326 -3.90 -4.93 15.20
C PRO A 326 -3.95 -6.44 14.99
N ASP A 327 -2.80 -7.10 14.87
CA ASP A 327 -2.75 -8.56 14.70
C ASP A 327 -3.24 -9.27 15.99
N ALA A 328 -2.92 -8.72 17.17
CA ALA A 328 -3.43 -9.23 18.45
C ALA A 328 -4.96 -9.09 18.55
N ALA A 329 -5.51 -7.94 18.16
CA ALA A 329 -6.95 -7.71 18.16
C ALA A 329 -7.68 -8.65 17.18
N GLN A 330 -7.12 -8.84 15.97
CA GLN A 330 -7.68 -9.81 15.02
C GLN A 330 -7.67 -11.26 15.57
N ALA A 331 -6.59 -11.68 16.23
CA ALA A 331 -6.52 -13.00 16.83
C ALA A 331 -7.58 -13.19 17.93
N LEU A 332 -7.79 -12.15 18.78
CA LEU A 332 -8.85 -12.18 19.80
C LEU A 332 -10.25 -12.22 19.18
N GLY A 333 -10.52 -11.42 18.14
CA GLY A 333 -11.80 -11.43 17.43
C GLY A 333 -12.11 -12.80 16.81
N ASN A 334 -11.09 -13.46 16.25
CA ASN A 334 -11.22 -14.79 15.69
C ASN A 334 -11.43 -15.85 16.80
N LEU A 335 -10.77 -15.74 17.97
CA LEU A 335 -11.04 -16.57 19.14
C LEU A 335 -12.49 -16.39 19.59
N GLY A 336 -12.99 -15.17 19.68
CA GLY A 336 -14.40 -14.90 19.97
C GLY A 336 -15.35 -15.60 18.98
N THR A 337 -15.00 -15.61 17.68
CA THR A 337 -15.78 -16.32 16.66
C THR A 337 -15.79 -17.84 16.88
N VAL A 338 -14.65 -18.44 17.26
CA VAL A 338 -14.56 -19.87 17.53
C VAL A 338 -15.40 -20.23 18.76
N HIS A 339 -15.29 -19.46 19.86
CA HIS A 339 -16.07 -19.71 21.10
C HIS A 339 -17.57 -19.48 20.88
N LEU A 340 -17.95 -18.50 20.03
CA LEU A 340 -19.35 -18.33 19.61
C LEU A 340 -19.88 -19.56 18.87
N HIS A 341 -19.07 -20.17 18.00
CA HIS A 341 -19.42 -21.39 17.27
C HIS A 341 -19.54 -22.61 18.21
N LEU A 342 -18.82 -22.62 19.33
CA LEU A 342 -18.90 -23.63 20.36
C LEU A 342 -20.02 -23.37 21.40
N GLU A 343 -20.81 -22.29 21.20
CA GLU A 343 -21.85 -21.84 22.13
C GLU A 343 -21.30 -21.44 23.53
N GLU A 344 -20.00 -21.14 23.60
CA GLU A 344 -19.32 -20.69 24.81
C GLU A 344 -19.40 -19.15 24.90
N TYR A 345 -20.61 -18.63 25.15
CA TYR A 345 -20.95 -17.21 24.97
C TYR A 345 -20.18 -16.26 25.90
N ASP A 346 -19.85 -16.68 27.14
CA ASP A 346 -19.06 -15.86 28.06
C ASP A 346 -17.63 -15.65 27.55
N ALA A 347 -17.03 -16.70 27.01
CA ALA A 347 -15.71 -16.59 26.40
C ALA A 347 -15.74 -15.76 25.09
N ALA A 348 -16.77 -15.93 24.27
CA ALA A 348 -16.95 -15.14 23.07
C ALA A 348 -17.08 -13.63 23.36
N ASP A 349 -17.85 -13.25 24.39
CA ASP A 349 -18.01 -11.89 24.91
C ASP A 349 -16.64 -11.31 25.35
N ASP A 350 -15.91 -12.04 26.24
CA ASP A 350 -14.60 -11.61 26.76
C ASP A 350 -13.62 -11.33 25.62
N TYR A 351 -13.46 -12.27 24.68
CA TYR A 351 -12.54 -12.11 23.56
C TYR A 351 -12.94 -10.96 22.61
N ALA A 352 -14.23 -10.79 22.34
CA ALA A 352 -14.71 -9.71 21.47
C ALA A 352 -14.48 -8.32 22.10
N ARG A 353 -14.74 -8.16 23.41
CA ARG A 353 -14.47 -6.89 24.11
C ARG A 353 -12.99 -6.57 24.12
N ARG A 354 -12.15 -7.52 24.46
CA ARG A 354 -10.69 -7.32 24.44
C ARG A 354 -10.16 -6.97 23.05
N ALA A 355 -10.76 -7.51 21.98
CA ALA A 355 -10.43 -7.13 20.62
C ALA A 355 -10.81 -5.67 20.35
N LEU A 356 -12.01 -5.23 20.76
CA LEU A 356 -12.46 -3.85 20.58
C LEU A 356 -11.60 -2.83 21.35
N GLU A 357 -11.18 -3.16 22.58
CA GLU A 357 -10.27 -2.32 23.38
C GLU A 357 -8.93 -2.03 22.65
N LEU A 358 -8.39 -3.02 21.95
CA LEU A 358 -7.15 -2.86 21.19
C LEU A 358 -7.31 -2.01 19.93
N PHE A 359 -8.55 -1.86 19.41
CA PHE A 359 -8.87 -1.04 18.24
C PHE A 359 -9.37 0.36 18.58
N GLU A 360 -9.46 0.78 19.85
CA GLU A 360 -10.20 1.96 20.32
C GLU A 360 -9.86 3.26 19.58
N ASP A 361 -8.63 3.39 19.06
CA ASP A 361 -8.16 4.57 18.34
C ASP A 361 -7.87 4.31 16.84
N ARG A 362 -8.36 3.21 16.26
CA ARG A 362 -7.99 2.81 14.89
C ARG A 362 -9.18 2.91 13.92
N GLU A 363 -9.03 3.77 12.90
CA GLU A 363 -10.03 3.91 11.83
C GLU A 363 -9.78 3.02 10.60
N ASP A 364 -8.61 2.44 10.48
CA ASP A 364 -8.18 1.64 9.32
C ASP A 364 -8.55 0.14 9.45
N TYR A 365 -9.12 -0.29 10.59
CA TYR A 365 -9.56 -1.67 10.86
C TYR A 365 -11.08 -1.81 10.98
N LEU A 366 -11.83 -1.05 10.17
CA LEU A 366 -13.31 -1.02 10.21
C LEU A 366 -13.95 -2.39 10.00
N GLN A 367 -13.32 -3.26 9.19
CA GLN A 367 -13.82 -4.63 8.99
C GLN A 367 -13.75 -5.44 10.27
N GLU A 368 -12.61 -5.44 10.93
CA GLU A 368 -12.31 -6.20 12.13
C GLU A 368 -13.13 -5.69 13.32
N ILE A 369 -13.23 -4.39 13.46
CA ILE A 369 -14.10 -3.73 14.47
C ILE A 369 -15.56 -4.16 14.27
N GLY A 370 -16.06 -4.07 13.03
CA GLY A 370 -17.43 -4.50 12.71
C GLY A 370 -17.66 -5.99 13.00
N GLN A 371 -16.70 -6.86 12.68
CA GLN A 371 -16.78 -8.29 12.98
C GLN A 371 -16.79 -8.57 14.50
N ALA A 372 -15.93 -7.89 15.28
CA ALA A 372 -15.92 -8.03 16.74
C ALA A 372 -17.26 -7.60 17.35
N HIS A 373 -17.86 -6.52 16.85
CA HIS A 373 -19.21 -6.12 17.25
C HIS A 373 -20.28 -7.15 16.88
N VAL A 374 -20.19 -7.81 15.72
CA VAL A 374 -21.12 -8.90 15.36
C VAL A 374 -20.99 -10.07 16.32
N VAL A 375 -19.76 -10.48 16.67
CA VAL A 375 -19.51 -11.57 17.64
C VAL A 375 -20.09 -11.22 19.00
N LEU A 376 -19.79 -10.02 19.51
CA LEU A 376 -20.30 -9.54 20.79
C LEU A 376 -21.83 -9.47 20.78
N GLY A 377 -22.42 -8.90 19.73
CA GLY A 377 -23.88 -8.80 19.60
C GLY A 377 -24.57 -10.16 19.57
N ARG A 378 -24.01 -11.14 18.87
CA ARG A 378 -24.54 -12.50 18.85
C ARG A 378 -24.45 -13.17 20.22
N SER A 379 -23.30 -13.06 20.90
CA SER A 379 -23.14 -13.59 22.27
C SER A 379 -24.16 -12.99 23.25
N LEU A 380 -24.35 -11.65 23.19
CA LEU A 380 -25.32 -10.92 24.00
C LEU A 380 -26.77 -11.35 23.68
N MET A 381 -27.09 -11.55 22.41
CA MET A 381 -28.43 -11.99 21.97
C MET A 381 -28.77 -13.36 22.49
N GLU A 382 -27.82 -14.33 22.48
CA GLU A 382 -28.03 -15.67 23.05
C GLU A 382 -28.21 -15.67 24.60
N ARG A 383 -27.71 -14.60 25.23
CA ARG A 383 -27.85 -14.35 26.66
C ARG A 383 -29.04 -13.45 27.01
N GLU A 384 -29.99 -13.28 26.09
CA GLU A 384 -31.21 -12.44 26.21
C GLU A 384 -30.95 -10.95 26.55
N ARG A 385 -29.70 -10.45 26.31
CA ARG A 385 -29.33 -9.03 26.45
C ARG A 385 -29.62 -8.27 25.16
N LEU A 386 -30.90 -8.26 24.75
CA LEU A 386 -31.32 -7.86 23.40
C LEU A 386 -31.04 -6.38 23.06
N ASP A 387 -31.09 -5.49 24.06
CA ASP A 387 -30.84 -4.05 23.80
C ASP A 387 -29.36 -3.79 23.48
N GLU A 388 -28.47 -4.37 24.26
CA GLU A 388 -27.04 -4.29 24.09
C GLU A 388 -26.58 -5.01 22.78
N ALA A 389 -27.20 -6.15 22.47
CA ALA A 389 -26.98 -6.81 21.18
C ALA A 389 -27.33 -5.88 20.00
N GLY A 390 -28.45 -5.14 20.12
CA GLY A 390 -28.87 -4.18 19.12
C GLY A 390 -27.90 -3.01 18.95
N GLU A 391 -27.27 -2.52 20.03
CA GLU A 391 -26.21 -1.51 19.96
C GLU A 391 -24.99 -2.04 19.21
N CYS A 392 -24.54 -3.25 19.53
CA CYS A 392 -23.42 -3.89 18.85
C CYS A 392 -23.68 -4.08 17.35
N PHE A 393 -24.85 -4.58 16.95
CA PHE A 393 -25.15 -4.78 15.53
C PHE A 393 -25.27 -3.47 14.77
N ARG A 394 -25.77 -2.37 15.38
CA ARG A 394 -25.75 -1.04 14.78
C ARG A 394 -24.32 -0.48 14.64
N ALA A 395 -23.46 -0.71 15.63
CA ALA A 395 -22.04 -0.33 15.54
C ALA A 395 -21.34 -1.09 14.42
N ALA A 396 -21.64 -2.38 14.23
CA ALA A 396 -21.15 -3.18 13.12
C ALA A 396 -21.64 -2.62 11.77
N ASP A 397 -22.93 -2.31 11.60
CA ASP A 397 -23.49 -1.72 10.38
C ASP A 397 -22.79 -0.40 10.05
N SER A 398 -22.60 0.48 11.03
CA SER A 398 -21.89 1.76 10.87
C SER A 398 -20.44 1.56 10.42
N SER A 399 -19.72 0.60 11.01
CA SER A 399 -18.33 0.29 10.63
C SER A 399 -18.27 -0.23 9.20
N PHE A 400 -19.15 -1.12 8.80
CA PHE A 400 -19.22 -1.66 7.45
C PHE A 400 -19.73 -0.66 6.41
N GLU A 401 -20.58 0.30 6.80
CA GLU A 401 -20.96 1.43 5.96
C GLU A 401 -19.77 2.35 5.67
N ARG A 402 -19.03 2.73 6.70
CA ARG A 402 -17.78 3.51 6.55
C ARG A 402 -16.73 2.78 5.72
N LEU A 403 -16.65 1.46 5.85
CA LEU A 403 -15.80 0.60 5.01
C LEU A 403 -16.27 0.56 3.55
N GLY A 404 -17.53 0.89 3.26
CA GLY A 404 -18.13 0.74 1.94
C GLY A 404 -18.34 -0.71 1.52
N SER A 405 -18.33 -1.66 2.46
CA SER A 405 -18.45 -3.09 2.17
C SER A 405 -19.89 -3.56 2.23
N ILE A 406 -20.49 -3.69 1.06
CA ILE A 406 -21.86 -4.13 0.84
C ILE A 406 -22.12 -5.51 1.49
N SER A 407 -21.22 -6.48 1.31
CA SER A 407 -21.42 -7.85 1.81
C SER A 407 -21.34 -7.96 3.34
N TYR A 408 -20.43 -7.23 3.98
CA TYR A 408 -20.36 -7.20 5.45
C TYR A 408 -21.56 -6.47 6.04
N ARG A 409 -22.00 -5.38 5.41
CA ARG A 409 -23.20 -4.66 5.82
C ARG A 409 -24.45 -5.50 5.72
N ALA A 410 -24.59 -6.29 4.66
CA ALA A 410 -25.68 -7.25 4.53
C ALA A 410 -25.68 -8.28 5.69
N GLY A 411 -24.50 -8.74 6.13
CA GLY A 411 -24.36 -9.60 7.30
C GLY A 411 -24.82 -8.94 8.60
N ALA A 412 -24.53 -7.65 8.81
CA ALA A 412 -25.04 -6.88 9.95
C ALA A 412 -26.56 -6.72 9.91
N TRP A 413 -27.15 -6.50 8.73
CA TRP A 413 -28.61 -6.43 8.58
C TRP A 413 -29.29 -7.77 8.84
N VAL A 414 -28.67 -8.89 8.47
CA VAL A 414 -29.18 -10.22 8.86
C VAL A 414 -29.20 -10.35 10.38
N ALA A 415 -28.09 -9.98 11.07
CA ALA A 415 -28.04 -10.06 12.53
C ALA A 415 -29.07 -9.14 13.22
N LEU A 416 -29.30 -7.94 12.68
CA LEU A 416 -30.39 -7.05 13.15
C LEU A 416 -31.78 -7.64 12.87
N GLY A 417 -31.94 -8.34 11.74
CA GLY A 417 -33.18 -9.06 11.41
C GLY A 417 -33.45 -10.21 12.37
N ASP A 418 -32.42 -10.99 12.71
CA ASP A 418 -32.51 -12.07 13.71
C ASP A 418 -32.94 -11.50 15.08
N LEU A 419 -32.36 -10.35 15.47
CA LEU A 419 -32.72 -9.66 16.71
C LEU A 419 -34.18 -9.16 16.70
N ALA A 420 -34.62 -8.54 15.58
CA ALA A 420 -35.99 -8.08 15.43
C ALA A 420 -37.00 -9.24 15.50
N SER A 421 -36.71 -10.35 14.85
CA SER A 421 -37.49 -11.57 14.89
C SER A 421 -37.57 -12.12 16.34
N ARG A 422 -36.46 -12.12 17.06
CA ARG A 422 -36.40 -12.57 18.49
C ARG A 422 -37.23 -11.66 19.42
N ARG A 423 -37.40 -10.39 19.07
CA ARG A 423 -38.25 -9.40 19.75
C ARG A 423 -39.74 -9.49 19.34
N GLY A 424 -40.06 -10.32 18.35
CA GLY A 424 -41.40 -10.46 17.79
C GLY A 424 -41.81 -9.35 16.81
N ASP A 425 -40.84 -8.56 16.34
CA ASP A 425 -41.03 -7.54 15.26
C ASP A 425 -40.78 -8.16 13.89
N ASP A 426 -41.69 -9.01 13.45
CA ASP A 426 -41.60 -9.68 12.13
C ASP A 426 -41.58 -8.73 10.96
N ARG A 427 -42.20 -7.50 11.10
CA ARG A 427 -42.20 -6.51 10.04
C ARG A 427 -40.81 -5.91 9.82
N GLU A 428 -40.13 -5.56 10.89
CA GLU A 428 -38.79 -5.03 10.84
C GLU A 428 -37.79 -6.11 10.41
N ALA A 429 -37.93 -7.33 10.93
CA ALA A 429 -37.12 -8.48 10.51
C ALA A 429 -37.22 -8.70 8.99
N ALA A 430 -38.43 -8.75 8.44
CA ALA A 430 -38.67 -8.91 6.99
C ALA A 430 -38.09 -7.74 6.17
N ARG A 431 -38.07 -6.51 6.68
CA ARG A 431 -37.47 -5.35 6.04
C ARG A 431 -35.95 -5.50 5.96
N LEU A 432 -35.31 -5.87 7.07
CA LEU A 432 -33.87 -6.03 7.17
C LEU A 432 -33.35 -7.18 6.29
N TYR A 433 -34.02 -8.33 6.29
CA TYR A 433 -33.69 -9.45 5.42
C TYR A 433 -33.83 -9.11 3.93
N ARG A 434 -34.88 -8.34 3.57
CA ARG A 434 -35.03 -7.86 2.17
C ARG A 434 -33.92 -6.92 1.76
N ASN A 435 -33.51 -6.00 2.64
CA ASN A 435 -32.38 -5.12 2.39
C ASN A 435 -31.10 -5.91 2.16
N ALA A 436 -30.83 -6.90 3.02
CA ALA A 436 -29.68 -7.77 2.88
C ALA A 436 -29.72 -8.55 1.55
N ALA A 437 -30.87 -9.13 1.21
CA ALA A 437 -31.04 -9.91 -0.01
C ALA A 437 -30.91 -9.05 -1.28
N ALA A 438 -31.56 -7.87 -1.33
CA ALA A 438 -31.48 -6.95 -2.46
C ALA A 438 -30.02 -6.51 -2.71
N THR A 439 -29.32 -6.16 -1.63
CA THR A 439 -27.92 -5.72 -1.69
C THR A 439 -26.97 -6.82 -2.18
N LEU A 440 -27.26 -8.09 -1.90
CA LEU A 440 -26.48 -9.23 -2.39
C LEU A 440 -26.84 -9.61 -3.82
N GLN A 441 -28.06 -9.32 -4.31
CA GLN A 441 -28.48 -9.55 -5.69
C GLN A 441 -27.86 -8.57 -6.68
N ASP A 442 -27.59 -7.32 -6.27
CA ASP A 442 -26.88 -6.32 -7.08
C ASP A 442 -25.40 -6.65 -7.29
N ILE A 443 -24.87 -7.59 -6.52
CA ILE A 443 -23.54 -8.18 -6.76
C ILE A 443 -23.73 -9.22 -7.87
N ARG A 444 -23.58 -8.79 -9.14
CA ARG A 444 -23.62 -9.71 -10.29
C ARG A 444 -22.64 -10.85 -10.10
N PHE A 445 -23.20 -12.07 -10.17
CA PHE A 445 -22.45 -13.32 -10.27
C PHE A 445 -21.71 -13.39 -11.60
#